data_0813f819bc5711834b89ea6fbb5c992d
#
_entry.id   0813f819bc5711834b89ea6fbb5c992d
#
_cell.length_a   1.000
_cell.length_b   1.000
_cell.length_c   1.000
_cell.angle_alpha   90.00
_cell.angle_beta   90.00
_cell.angle_gamma   90.00
#
_symmetry.space_group_name_H-M   'P 1'
#
loop_
_entity.id
_entity.type
_entity.pdbx_description
1 polymer ?
#
loop_
_entity_poly.entity_id
_entity_poly.type
_entity_poly.pdbx_seq_one_letter_code
_entity_poly.pdbx_strand_id
1 'polypeptide(L)'
;MSETTDFDVLQQGAALVPRVGRCVVRVSGSERATWLQGLLTNDVQALAPGQGCYAAWLTPQGRMITDAVVLAEDDTLTIDVPVTLGELVYRQLGAAIFAEDVQLADEGALWAMVGVHGPTAAANISRAMVGTEPSATRLTAEAMMGWPEYANAPLGSAGRVMRLDHYGTPGFVIRVPAEARDVWLSRLRLAGATPIAAEVVEFARVEAGRPEFLVDMDADTIPLEAGIEDRAISFTKGCYVGQEVIVRVVHRGGGRVARKLVGLKLESSAVPGARATVRGERGEVGRVTSAAWSPRLRRTVAMAYVHRKFVEPGTALTVDCEGTLVPAVVSAFPIR
;
A
#
# COMPACT_ATOMS: atom_id res chain seq x y z
N MET A 1 8.08 10.34 23.63
CA MET A 1 7.77 11.50 22.76
C MET A 1 6.25 11.58 22.67
N SER A 2 5.63 12.76 22.67
CA SER A 2 4.18 12.88 22.54
C SER A 2 3.74 12.57 21.08
N GLU A 3 2.54 12.04 20.86
CA GLU A 3 1.97 11.75 19.53
C GLU A 3 2.07 12.95 18.58
N THR A 4 1.88 14.17 19.09
CA THR A 4 2.01 15.42 18.33
C THR A 4 3.42 15.60 17.77
N THR A 5 4.46 15.25 18.51
CA THR A 5 5.86 15.34 18.08
C THR A 5 6.16 14.32 16.98
N ASP A 6 5.63 13.10 17.07
CA ASP A 6 5.83 12.07 16.04
C ASP A 6 5.11 12.45 14.74
N PHE A 7 3.94 13.07 14.84
CA PHE A 7 3.24 13.62 13.68
C PHE A 7 4.04 14.75 13.01
N ASP A 8 4.64 15.64 13.79
CA ASP A 8 5.51 16.70 13.25
C ASP A 8 6.73 16.11 12.53
N VAL A 9 7.31 15.02 13.04
CA VAL A 9 8.39 14.29 12.35
C VAL A 9 7.93 13.80 10.97
N LEU A 10 6.72 13.23 10.88
CA LEU A 10 6.18 12.75 9.60
C LEU A 10 5.89 13.90 8.63
N GLN A 11 5.43 15.05 9.12
CA GLN A 11 5.03 16.19 8.29
C GLN A 11 6.18 17.12 7.89
N GLN A 12 7.24 17.20 8.68
CA GLN A 12 8.32 18.19 8.49
C GLN A 12 9.72 17.56 8.40
N GLY A 13 9.86 16.32 8.83
CA GLY A 13 11.12 15.61 8.93
C GLY A 13 11.23 14.37 8.06
N ALA A 14 11.81 13.32 8.64
CA ALA A 14 11.85 11.97 8.09
C ALA A 14 11.53 10.95 9.18
N ALA A 15 10.37 10.34 9.07
CA ALA A 15 9.89 9.29 9.96
C ALA A 15 10.44 7.93 9.54
N LEU A 16 11.00 7.17 10.49
CA LEU A 16 11.31 5.75 10.32
C LEU A 16 10.07 4.92 10.64
N VAL A 17 9.58 4.19 9.66
CA VAL A 17 8.41 3.32 9.78
C VAL A 17 8.84 1.88 9.49
N PRO A 18 8.79 0.96 10.47
CA PRO A 18 9.03 -0.45 10.19
C PRO A 18 8.01 -0.96 9.17
N ARG A 19 8.48 -1.49 8.03
CA ARG A 19 7.62 -2.17 7.05
C ARG A 19 7.71 -3.68 7.30
N VAL A 20 7.13 -4.09 8.40
CA VAL A 20 6.96 -5.50 8.74
C VAL A 20 5.70 -6.06 8.08
N GLY A 21 5.66 -7.38 7.90
CA GLY A 21 4.45 -8.03 7.35
C GLY A 21 4.38 -8.10 5.83
N ARG A 22 5.48 -7.78 5.12
CA ARG A 22 5.60 -7.98 3.66
C ARG A 22 6.76 -8.92 3.35
N CYS A 23 6.65 -9.69 2.28
CA CYS A 23 7.72 -10.56 1.77
C CYS A 23 7.86 -10.43 0.26
N VAL A 24 8.97 -10.92 -0.27
CA VAL A 24 9.33 -10.79 -1.67
C VAL A 24 9.35 -12.17 -2.33
N VAL A 25 8.68 -12.27 -3.47
CA VAL A 25 8.83 -13.37 -4.43
C VAL A 25 9.55 -12.81 -5.65
N ARG A 26 10.72 -13.39 -6.00
CA ARG A 26 11.44 -13.03 -7.22
C ARG A 26 10.97 -13.89 -8.38
N VAL A 27 10.80 -13.25 -9.53
CA VAL A 27 10.41 -13.86 -10.81
C VAL A 27 11.49 -13.60 -11.84
N SER A 28 12.09 -14.64 -12.40
CA SER A 28 13.12 -14.60 -13.43
C SER A 28 12.70 -15.42 -14.64
N GLY A 29 13.54 -15.45 -15.69
CA GLY A 29 13.26 -16.08 -16.98
C GLY A 29 12.87 -15.09 -18.06
N SER A 30 12.98 -15.50 -19.31
CA SER A 30 12.76 -14.59 -20.46
C SER A 30 11.29 -14.23 -20.64
N GLU A 31 10.35 -15.07 -20.19
CA GLU A 31 8.91 -14.86 -20.32
C GLU A 31 8.26 -14.27 -19.07
N ARG A 32 9.03 -13.93 -18.02
CA ARG A 32 8.53 -13.44 -16.73
C ARG A 32 7.51 -12.31 -16.81
N ALA A 33 7.76 -11.32 -17.70
CA ALA A 33 6.88 -10.16 -17.82
C ALA A 33 5.56 -10.52 -18.52
N THR A 34 5.63 -11.26 -19.62
CA THR A 34 4.44 -11.69 -20.38
C THR A 34 3.57 -12.65 -19.56
N TRP A 35 4.20 -13.58 -18.85
CA TRP A 35 3.50 -14.50 -17.98
C TRP A 35 2.79 -13.78 -16.83
N LEU A 36 3.51 -12.90 -16.10
CA LEU A 36 2.92 -12.16 -14.99
C LEU A 36 1.85 -11.16 -15.44
N GLN A 37 1.97 -10.64 -16.67
CA GLN A 37 0.96 -9.80 -17.32
C GLN A 37 -0.43 -10.46 -17.37
N GLY A 38 -0.49 -11.77 -17.59
CA GLY A 38 -1.74 -12.54 -17.63
C GLY A 38 -2.38 -12.78 -16.26
N LEU A 39 -1.65 -12.59 -15.18
CA LEU A 39 -2.10 -12.89 -13.82
C LEU A 39 -2.53 -11.66 -13.04
N LEU A 40 -1.85 -10.52 -13.19
CA LEU A 40 -2.06 -9.32 -12.40
C LEU A 40 -2.90 -8.28 -13.16
N THR A 41 -3.56 -7.41 -12.41
CA THR A 41 -4.49 -6.41 -12.97
C THR A 41 -3.81 -5.21 -13.62
N ASN A 42 -2.56 -4.89 -13.26
CA ASN A 42 -1.84 -3.74 -13.82
C ASN A 42 -0.89 -4.14 -14.95
N ASP A 43 -0.37 -3.18 -15.68
CA ASP A 43 0.48 -3.40 -16.85
C ASP A 43 1.94 -3.64 -16.43
N VAL A 44 2.25 -4.91 -16.17
CA VAL A 44 3.58 -5.36 -15.75
C VAL A 44 4.53 -5.45 -16.93
N GLN A 45 4.01 -5.77 -18.12
CA GLN A 45 4.83 -5.93 -19.33
C GLN A 45 5.42 -4.61 -19.82
N ALA A 46 4.76 -3.49 -19.53
CA ALA A 46 5.23 -2.16 -19.89
C ALA A 46 6.34 -1.61 -18.95
N LEU A 47 6.62 -2.29 -17.85
CA LEU A 47 7.61 -1.82 -16.87
C LEU A 47 9.04 -1.95 -17.41
N ALA A 48 9.74 -0.83 -17.50
CA ALA A 48 11.19 -0.82 -17.73
C ALA A 48 11.94 -1.00 -16.38
N PRO A 49 13.21 -1.46 -16.40
CA PRO A 49 14.05 -1.49 -15.20
C PRO A 49 14.03 -0.16 -14.44
N GLY A 50 13.87 -0.23 -13.12
CA GLY A 50 13.72 0.94 -12.27
C GLY A 50 12.28 1.46 -12.13
N GLN A 51 11.32 0.88 -12.84
CA GLN A 51 9.90 1.16 -12.69
C GLN A 51 9.20 0.10 -11.83
N GLY A 52 7.99 0.41 -11.40
CA GLY A 52 7.14 -0.53 -10.68
C GLY A 52 5.67 -0.10 -10.74
N CYS A 53 4.80 -0.98 -10.27
CA CYS A 53 3.37 -0.71 -10.17
C CYS A 53 2.76 -1.41 -8.96
N TYR A 54 1.62 -0.91 -8.52
CA TYR A 54 0.72 -1.61 -7.61
C TYR A 54 -0.31 -2.39 -8.44
N ALA A 55 -0.61 -3.60 -8.06
CA ALA A 55 -1.53 -4.47 -8.76
C ALA A 55 -2.36 -5.29 -7.77
N ALA A 56 -3.47 -5.84 -8.23
CA ALA A 56 -4.19 -6.89 -7.55
C ALA A 56 -4.02 -8.21 -8.31
N TRP A 57 -3.99 -9.32 -7.58
CA TRP A 57 -4.18 -10.65 -8.13
C TRP A 57 -5.58 -11.12 -7.81
N LEU A 58 -6.32 -11.54 -8.83
CA LEU A 58 -7.75 -11.83 -8.70
C LEU A 58 -8.07 -13.30 -8.96
N THR A 59 -9.16 -13.76 -8.36
CA THR A 59 -9.86 -14.97 -8.77
C THR A 59 -10.59 -14.74 -10.09
N PRO A 60 -11.01 -15.79 -10.81
CA PRO A 60 -11.88 -15.65 -12.01
C PRO A 60 -13.17 -14.89 -11.73
N GLN A 61 -13.64 -14.85 -10.48
CA GLN A 61 -14.81 -14.08 -10.04
C GLN A 61 -14.51 -12.61 -9.74
N GLY A 62 -13.28 -12.12 -10.00
CA GLY A 62 -12.87 -10.74 -9.80
C GLY A 62 -12.63 -10.35 -8.34
N ARG A 63 -12.55 -11.31 -7.41
CA ARG A 63 -12.23 -11.08 -6.00
C ARG A 63 -10.72 -11.13 -5.79
N MET A 64 -10.23 -10.36 -4.84
CA MET A 64 -8.78 -10.29 -4.55
C MET A 64 -8.28 -11.59 -3.92
N ILE A 65 -7.19 -12.13 -4.45
CA ILE A 65 -6.36 -13.13 -3.76
C ILE A 65 -5.36 -12.39 -2.88
N THR A 66 -4.76 -11.33 -3.40
CA THR A 66 -3.85 -10.43 -2.69
C THR A 66 -3.70 -9.12 -3.45
N ASP A 67 -3.13 -8.11 -2.77
CA ASP A 67 -2.48 -6.99 -3.43
C ASP A 67 -0.99 -7.30 -3.65
N ALA A 68 -0.36 -6.59 -4.56
CA ALA A 68 1.06 -6.74 -4.86
C ALA A 68 1.68 -5.41 -5.29
N VAL A 69 2.93 -5.17 -4.88
CA VAL A 69 3.79 -4.18 -5.51
C VAL A 69 4.79 -4.93 -6.38
N VAL A 70 4.81 -4.64 -7.66
CA VAL A 70 5.73 -5.23 -8.64
C VAL A 70 6.81 -4.23 -8.97
N LEU A 71 8.07 -4.64 -8.84
CA LEU A 71 9.22 -3.83 -9.25
C LEU A 71 9.95 -4.53 -10.39
N ALA A 72 10.24 -3.79 -11.46
CA ALA A 72 11.13 -4.24 -12.52
C ALA A 72 12.58 -3.90 -12.13
N GLU A 73 13.38 -4.93 -12.01
CA GLU A 73 14.83 -4.89 -11.86
C GLU A 73 15.48 -5.22 -13.23
N ASP A 74 16.79 -5.22 -13.33
CA ASP A 74 17.44 -5.39 -14.65
C ASP A 74 16.98 -6.67 -15.36
N ASP A 75 17.13 -7.83 -14.71
CA ASP A 75 16.82 -9.14 -15.29
C ASP A 75 15.67 -9.86 -14.59
N THR A 76 15.04 -9.25 -13.59
CA THR A 76 14.01 -9.88 -12.78
C THR A 76 12.85 -8.94 -12.50
N LEU A 77 11.70 -9.53 -12.11
CA LEU A 77 10.64 -8.83 -11.42
C LEU A 77 10.61 -9.30 -9.96
N THR A 78 10.33 -8.39 -9.05
CA THR A 78 10.04 -8.76 -7.66
C THR A 78 8.61 -8.39 -7.32
N ILE A 79 7.94 -9.28 -6.58
CA ILE A 79 6.55 -9.11 -6.14
C ILE A 79 6.58 -9.02 -4.61
N ASP A 80 6.20 -7.86 -4.07
CA ASP A 80 6.04 -7.60 -2.64
C ASP A 80 4.58 -7.86 -2.26
N VAL A 81 4.32 -8.83 -1.39
CA VAL A 81 2.99 -9.26 -0.94
C VAL A 81 2.93 -9.38 0.59
N PRO A 82 1.74 -9.45 1.22
CA PRO A 82 1.65 -9.71 2.65
C PRO A 82 2.37 -11.01 3.03
N VAL A 83 3.20 -10.96 4.08
CA VAL A 83 4.04 -12.12 4.49
C VAL A 83 3.21 -13.36 4.83
N THR A 84 2.02 -13.17 5.41
CA THR A 84 1.11 -14.28 5.74
C THR A 84 0.55 -14.99 4.51
N LEU A 85 0.64 -14.37 3.34
CA LEU A 85 0.23 -14.93 2.06
C LEU A 85 1.41 -15.37 1.18
N GLY A 86 2.65 -15.14 1.61
CA GLY A 86 3.85 -15.39 0.81
C GLY A 86 3.92 -16.82 0.29
N GLU A 87 3.76 -17.83 1.15
CA GLU A 87 3.76 -19.24 0.76
C GLU A 87 2.59 -19.58 -0.19
N LEU A 88 1.39 -19.06 0.10
CA LEU A 88 0.22 -19.26 -0.76
C LEU A 88 0.47 -18.69 -2.16
N VAL A 89 0.96 -17.46 -2.22
CA VAL A 89 1.29 -16.75 -3.47
C VAL A 89 2.36 -17.52 -4.24
N TYR A 90 3.46 -17.89 -3.59
CA TYR A 90 4.55 -18.64 -4.21
C TYR A 90 4.06 -19.96 -4.83
N ARG A 91 3.26 -20.74 -4.10
CA ARG A 91 2.73 -22.02 -4.59
C ARG A 91 1.75 -21.85 -5.72
N GLN A 92 0.82 -20.88 -5.64
CA GLN A 92 -0.18 -20.65 -6.66
C GLN A 92 0.44 -20.06 -7.94
N LEU A 93 1.43 -19.18 -7.82
CA LEU A 93 2.19 -18.70 -8.96
C LEU A 93 2.95 -19.86 -9.63
N GLY A 94 3.60 -20.73 -8.85
CA GLY A 94 4.26 -21.93 -9.38
C GLY A 94 3.32 -22.87 -10.11
N ALA A 95 2.09 -23.03 -9.63
CA ALA A 95 1.07 -23.84 -10.29
C ALA A 95 0.52 -23.22 -11.60
N ALA A 96 0.78 -21.94 -11.83
CA ALA A 96 0.39 -21.23 -13.05
C ALA A 96 1.50 -21.21 -14.12
N ILE A 97 2.64 -21.84 -13.87
CA ILE A 97 3.72 -22.04 -14.85
C ILE A 97 3.50 -23.39 -15.51
N PHE A 98 3.29 -23.42 -16.83
CA PHE A 98 3.08 -24.64 -17.59
C PHE A 98 4.28 -24.97 -18.49
N ALA A 99 4.63 -24.07 -19.37
CA ALA A 99 5.70 -24.25 -20.35
C ALA A 99 6.58 -22.99 -20.53
N GLU A 100 6.22 -21.93 -19.81
CA GLU A 100 6.90 -20.66 -19.90
C GLU A 100 8.31 -20.73 -19.26
N ASP A 101 9.26 -20.02 -19.84
CA ASP A 101 10.58 -19.84 -19.26
C ASP A 101 10.48 -18.82 -18.09
N VAL A 102 10.00 -19.33 -16.95
CA VAL A 102 9.80 -18.58 -15.70
C VAL A 102 10.32 -19.38 -14.53
N GLN A 103 11.08 -18.77 -13.65
CA GLN A 103 11.53 -19.33 -12.39
C GLN A 103 11.10 -18.41 -11.22
N LEU A 104 10.66 -19.02 -10.14
CA LEU A 104 10.28 -18.33 -8.90
C LEU A 104 11.29 -18.62 -7.80
N ALA A 105 11.58 -17.61 -6.98
CA ALA A 105 12.28 -17.80 -5.72
C ALA A 105 11.54 -17.08 -4.60
N ASP A 106 11.27 -17.79 -3.49
CA ASP A 106 10.81 -17.18 -2.25
C ASP A 106 12.01 -16.51 -1.56
N GLU A 107 11.99 -15.19 -1.52
CA GLU A 107 13.03 -14.39 -0.89
C GLU A 107 12.53 -13.71 0.40
N GLY A 108 11.39 -14.12 0.93
CA GLY A 108 10.76 -13.47 2.08
C GLY A 108 11.67 -13.35 3.30
N ALA A 109 12.49 -14.37 3.58
CA ALA A 109 13.43 -14.36 4.70
C ALA A 109 14.75 -13.61 4.43
N LEU A 110 15.05 -13.30 3.18
CA LEU A 110 16.34 -12.68 2.80
C LEU A 110 16.37 -11.17 3.01
N TRP A 111 15.21 -10.54 3.09
CA TRP A 111 15.08 -9.11 3.03
C TRP A 111 14.44 -8.49 4.29
N ALA A 112 14.98 -7.39 4.73
CA ALA A 112 14.33 -6.46 5.64
C ALA A 112 13.89 -5.20 4.90
N MET A 113 12.71 -4.70 5.23
CA MET A 113 12.17 -3.48 4.65
C MET A 113 12.01 -2.40 5.73
N VAL A 114 12.43 -1.17 5.40
CA VAL A 114 12.32 -0.01 6.27
C VAL A 114 11.73 1.15 5.48
N GLY A 115 10.61 1.69 5.95
CA GLY A 115 10.03 2.91 5.42
C GLY A 115 10.73 4.15 5.97
N VAL A 116 10.95 5.13 5.10
CA VAL A 116 11.42 6.48 5.46
C VAL A 116 10.46 7.47 4.82
N HIS A 117 9.65 8.15 5.63
CA HIS A 117 8.55 8.99 5.14
C HIS A 117 8.64 10.41 5.66
N GLY A 118 8.28 11.37 4.84
CA GLY A 118 8.31 12.78 5.14
C GLY A 118 9.13 13.60 4.14
N PRO A 119 9.04 14.95 4.18
CA PRO A 119 9.65 15.81 3.17
C PRO A 119 11.19 15.71 3.11
N THR A 120 11.84 15.27 4.18
CA THR A 120 13.31 15.11 4.19
C THR A 120 13.77 13.66 3.99
N ALA A 121 12.85 12.71 3.72
CA ALA A 121 13.15 11.29 3.59
C ALA A 121 14.23 10.99 2.54
N ALA A 122 14.10 11.54 1.33
CA ALA A 122 15.07 11.38 0.25
C ALA A 122 16.48 11.89 0.66
N ALA A 123 16.55 13.04 1.33
CA ALA A 123 17.81 13.61 1.79
C ALA A 123 18.47 12.73 2.87
N ASN A 124 17.66 12.13 3.75
CA ASN A 124 18.17 11.25 4.81
C ASN A 124 18.69 9.93 4.22
N ILE A 125 17.98 9.35 3.23
CA ILE A 125 18.46 8.16 2.53
C ILE A 125 19.76 8.47 1.79
N SER A 126 19.84 9.58 1.03
CA SER A 126 21.05 9.98 0.32
C SER A 126 22.26 10.17 1.28
N ARG A 127 22.06 10.75 2.48
CA ARG A 127 23.09 10.87 3.51
C ARG A 127 23.49 9.51 4.10
N ALA A 128 22.52 8.63 4.37
CA ALA A 128 22.77 7.30 4.91
C ALA A 128 23.60 6.41 3.97
N MET A 129 23.59 6.70 2.67
CA MET A 129 24.38 6.00 1.66
C MET A 129 25.86 6.42 1.64
N VAL A 130 26.25 7.52 2.28
CA VAL A 130 27.65 7.97 2.31
C VAL A 130 28.52 6.92 3.00
N GLY A 131 29.59 6.47 2.29
CA GLY A 131 30.49 5.42 2.77
C GLY A 131 29.97 3.98 2.63
N THR A 132 28.84 3.77 1.97
CA THR A 132 28.52 2.48 1.38
C THR A 132 29.28 2.37 0.04
N GLU A 133 29.66 1.14 -0.35
CA GLU A 133 30.46 0.83 -1.56
C GLU A 133 30.22 1.82 -2.72
N PRO A 134 31.23 2.12 -3.54
CA PRO A 134 31.09 3.04 -4.66
C PRO A 134 30.08 2.45 -5.67
N SER A 135 28.83 2.77 -5.53
CA SER A 135 27.84 2.58 -6.56
C SER A 135 28.10 3.61 -7.65
N ALA A 136 28.17 3.15 -8.90
CA ALA A 136 28.34 4.02 -10.06
C ALA A 136 27.21 5.07 -10.19
N THR A 137 26.11 4.93 -9.42
CA THR A 137 24.98 5.84 -9.42
C THR A 137 24.67 6.27 -7.97
N ARG A 138 25.18 7.42 -7.60
CA ARG A 138 24.80 8.06 -6.32
C ARG A 138 23.37 8.58 -6.43
N LEU A 139 22.45 8.01 -5.68
CA LEU A 139 21.07 8.50 -5.58
C LEU A 139 21.06 9.86 -4.85
N THR A 140 20.71 10.91 -5.58
CA THR A 140 20.56 12.23 -4.98
C THR A 140 19.12 12.42 -4.46
N ALA A 141 18.98 13.25 -3.42
CA ALA A 141 17.67 13.59 -2.89
C ALA A 141 16.74 14.21 -3.95
N GLU A 142 17.29 15.08 -4.80
CA GLU A 142 16.56 15.75 -5.87
C GLU A 142 16.01 14.74 -6.90
N ALA A 143 16.85 13.81 -7.36
CA ALA A 143 16.42 12.76 -8.29
C ALA A 143 15.29 11.91 -7.67
N MET A 144 15.46 11.43 -6.43
CA MET A 144 14.47 10.60 -5.75
C MET A 144 13.13 11.34 -5.53
N MET A 145 13.15 12.64 -5.23
CA MET A 145 11.94 13.42 -5.07
C MET A 145 11.14 13.58 -6.36
N GLY A 146 11.79 13.52 -7.52
CA GLY A 146 11.15 13.54 -8.84
C GLY A 146 10.59 12.19 -9.31
N TRP A 147 10.82 11.11 -8.58
CA TRP A 147 10.36 9.78 -8.99
C TRP A 147 8.83 9.66 -8.96
N PRO A 148 8.21 8.96 -9.90
CA PRO A 148 6.83 8.50 -9.74
C PRO A 148 6.72 7.43 -8.64
N GLU A 149 5.51 7.21 -8.12
CA GLU A 149 5.27 6.14 -7.14
C GLU A 149 5.69 4.78 -7.73
N TYR A 150 6.33 3.93 -6.93
CA TYR A 150 6.95 2.64 -7.27
C TYR A 150 8.21 2.72 -8.16
N ALA A 151 8.67 3.88 -8.58
CA ALA A 151 10.00 3.98 -9.17
C ALA A 151 11.04 3.51 -8.14
N ASN A 152 12.07 2.81 -8.62
CA ASN A 152 13.01 2.14 -7.75
C ASN A 152 14.43 2.15 -8.34
N ALA A 153 15.44 1.99 -7.49
CA ALA A 153 16.83 1.89 -7.92
C ALA A 153 17.64 1.05 -6.92
N PRO A 154 18.80 0.51 -7.36
CA PRO A 154 19.75 -0.15 -6.46
C PRO A 154 20.18 0.75 -5.31
N LEU A 155 20.33 0.17 -4.11
CA LEU A 155 20.81 0.80 -2.90
C LEU A 155 22.08 0.06 -2.44
N GLY A 156 23.25 0.54 -2.85
CA GLY A 156 24.50 -0.20 -2.67
C GLY A 156 24.53 -1.48 -3.50
N SER A 157 25.32 -2.46 -3.06
CA SER A 157 25.58 -3.71 -3.80
C SER A 157 24.43 -4.73 -3.69
N ALA A 158 23.57 -4.64 -2.71
CA ALA A 158 22.59 -5.69 -2.48
C ALA A 158 21.20 -5.17 -2.06
N GLY A 159 21.03 -3.86 -1.88
CA GLY A 159 19.75 -3.26 -1.49
C GLY A 159 19.03 -2.62 -2.67
N ARG A 160 17.79 -2.16 -2.39
CA ARG A 160 16.97 -1.38 -3.31
C ARG A 160 16.18 -0.31 -2.56
N VAL A 161 15.99 0.84 -3.16
CA VAL A 161 15.07 1.86 -2.68
C VAL A 161 13.92 2.00 -3.67
N MET A 162 12.71 2.16 -3.15
CA MET A 162 11.47 2.33 -3.91
C MET A 162 10.73 3.55 -3.39
N ARG A 163 10.13 4.36 -4.27
CA ARG A 163 9.20 5.42 -3.88
C ARG A 163 7.85 4.83 -3.48
N LEU A 164 7.34 5.23 -2.30
CA LEU A 164 6.03 4.80 -1.80
C LEU A 164 5.38 5.89 -0.95
N ASP A 165 4.45 6.64 -1.53
CA ASP A 165 3.73 7.75 -0.88
C ASP A 165 2.49 7.22 -0.13
N HIS A 166 2.70 6.48 0.97
CA HIS A 166 1.63 5.73 1.63
C HIS A 166 0.89 6.52 2.74
N TYR A 167 1.51 7.58 3.27
CA TYR A 167 1.01 8.31 4.44
C TYR A 167 0.68 9.78 4.15
N GLY A 168 0.33 10.09 2.89
CA GLY A 168 -0.01 11.46 2.48
C GLY A 168 1.19 12.43 2.46
N THR A 169 2.39 11.91 2.53
CA THR A 169 3.67 12.63 2.46
C THR A 169 4.64 11.84 1.57
N PRO A 170 5.66 12.49 0.98
CA PRO A 170 6.68 11.76 0.24
C PRO A 170 7.29 10.63 1.07
N GLY A 171 7.44 9.46 0.48
CA GLY A 171 7.94 8.30 1.20
C GLY A 171 8.75 7.36 0.33
N PHE A 172 9.60 6.59 0.98
CA PHE A 172 10.44 5.58 0.36
C PHE A 172 10.49 4.33 1.24
N VAL A 173 10.63 3.19 0.61
CA VAL A 173 10.96 1.94 1.28
C VAL A 173 12.34 1.52 0.83
N ILE A 174 13.23 1.25 1.75
CA ILE A 174 14.49 0.56 1.48
C ILE A 174 14.32 -0.93 1.77
N ARG A 175 14.77 -1.76 0.83
CA ARG A 175 14.89 -3.21 0.96
C ARG A 175 16.39 -3.53 1.05
N VAL A 176 16.79 -4.17 2.11
CA VAL A 176 18.19 -4.51 2.40
C VAL A 176 18.29 -5.96 2.86
N PRO A 177 19.45 -6.64 2.73
CA PRO A 177 19.64 -7.94 3.33
C PRO A 177 19.23 -7.94 4.81
N ALA A 178 18.57 -9.01 5.25
CA ALA A 178 18.00 -9.08 6.61
C ALA A 178 19.04 -8.81 7.69
N GLU A 179 20.27 -9.35 7.51
CA GLU A 179 21.42 -9.13 8.40
C GLU A 179 21.93 -7.69 8.42
N ALA A 180 21.69 -6.91 7.38
CA ALA A 180 22.11 -5.51 7.29
C ALA A 180 21.08 -4.53 7.89
N ARG A 181 19.92 -5.01 8.33
CA ARG A 181 18.80 -4.18 8.81
C ARG A 181 19.22 -3.18 9.88
N ASP A 182 19.90 -3.64 10.93
CA ASP A 182 20.24 -2.79 12.08
C ASP A 182 21.33 -1.76 11.75
N VAL A 183 22.22 -2.11 10.83
CA VAL A 183 23.21 -1.17 10.28
C VAL A 183 22.50 -0.05 9.53
N TRP A 184 21.53 -0.37 8.67
CA TRP A 184 20.77 0.63 7.94
C TRP A 184 19.88 1.48 8.83
N LEU A 185 19.23 0.90 9.83
CA LEU A 185 18.48 1.68 10.83
C LEU A 185 19.37 2.69 11.58
N SER A 186 20.57 2.27 11.94
CA SER A 186 21.55 3.15 12.60
C SER A 186 22.00 4.29 11.67
N ARG A 187 22.33 3.98 10.41
CA ARG A 187 22.70 4.99 9.40
C ARG A 187 21.58 6.01 9.14
N LEU A 188 20.34 5.55 9.02
CA LEU A 188 19.19 6.43 8.81
C LEU A 188 18.95 7.34 10.01
N ARG A 189 19.10 6.83 11.25
CA ARG A 189 19.02 7.66 12.47
C ARG A 189 20.12 8.71 12.53
N LEU A 190 21.36 8.34 12.23
CA LEU A 190 22.48 9.27 12.12
C LEU A 190 22.26 10.32 11.01
N ALA A 191 21.57 9.96 9.95
CA ALA A 191 21.17 10.88 8.88
C ALA A 191 19.99 11.80 9.27
N GLY A 192 19.40 11.63 10.46
CA GLY A 192 18.34 12.47 11.00
C GLY A 192 16.93 11.91 10.88
N ALA A 193 16.78 10.64 10.49
CA ALA A 193 15.48 10.00 10.50
C ALA A 193 15.10 9.50 11.90
N THR A 194 13.85 9.70 12.32
CA THR A 194 13.36 9.45 13.67
C THR A 194 12.28 8.36 13.67
N PRO A 195 12.39 7.32 14.51
CA PRO A 195 11.28 6.38 14.71
C PRO A 195 10.03 7.09 15.21
N ILE A 196 8.87 6.70 14.72
CA ILE A 196 7.56 7.19 15.14
C ILE A 196 6.68 6.06 15.66
N ALA A 197 5.69 6.40 16.47
CA ALA A 197 4.74 5.44 17.02
C ALA A 197 3.82 4.86 15.95
N ALA A 198 3.38 3.60 16.14
CA ALA A 198 2.53 2.90 15.20
C ALA A 198 1.16 3.58 15.02
N GLU A 199 0.65 4.21 16.06
CA GLU A 199 -0.62 4.96 16.06
C GLU A 199 -0.57 6.16 15.11
N VAL A 200 0.61 6.81 15.00
CA VAL A 200 0.84 7.92 14.06
C VAL A 200 0.85 7.42 12.62
N VAL A 201 1.46 6.26 12.40
CA VAL A 201 1.47 5.61 11.08
C VAL A 201 0.04 5.24 10.66
N GLU A 202 -0.75 4.67 11.58
CA GLU A 202 -2.11 4.23 11.30
C GLU A 202 -3.04 5.39 10.96
N PHE A 203 -3.06 6.47 11.77
CA PHE A 203 -3.93 7.59 11.41
C PHE A 203 -3.51 8.28 10.11
N ALA A 204 -2.22 8.38 9.83
CA ALA A 204 -1.72 8.97 8.60
C ALA A 204 -2.14 8.14 7.37
N ARG A 205 -2.11 6.80 7.48
CA ARG A 205 -2.60 5.87 6.47
C ARG A 205 -4.10 6.05 6.22
N VAL A 206 -4.89 6.08 7.31
CA VAL A 206 -6.35 6.25 7.25
C VAL A 206 -6.72 7.61 6.64
N GLU A 207 -6.07 8.70 7.07
CA GLU A 207 -6.28 10.01 6.47
C GLU A 207 -5.93 10.06 4.98
N ALA A 208 -4.84 9.40 4.58
CA ALA A 208 -4.41 9.33 3.19
C ALA A 208 -5.35 8.47 2.31
N GLY A 209 -6.21 7.65 2.92
CA GLY A 209 -7.09 6.74 2.19
C GLY A 209 -6.33 5.61 1.52
N ARG A 210 -5.35 5.03 2.21
CA ARG A 210 -4.53 3.92 1.72
C ARG A 210 -4.97 2.61 2.38
N PRO A 211 -5.92 1.87 1.78
CA PRO A 211 -6.34 0.58 2.34
C PRO A 211 -5.22 -0.45 2.24
N GLU A 212 -5.15 -1.34 3.24
CA GLU A 212 -4.23 -2.46 3.28
C GLU A 212 -4.97 -3.78 3.13
N PHE A 213 -4.35 -4.71 2.39
CA PHE A 213 -4.87 -6.07 2.27
C PHE A 213 -4.70 -6.82 3.61
N LEU A 214 -5.70 -7.58 3.98
CA LEU A 214 -5.90 -8.25 5.28
C LEU A 214 -6.32 -7.31 6.44
N VAL A 215 -6.36 -6.00 6.22
CA VAL A 215 -6.89 -5.03 7.19
C VAL A 215 -8.20 -4.42 6.65
N ASP A 216 -8.13 -3.74 5.53
CA ASP A 216 -9.27 -3.07 4.89
C ASP A 216 -9.83 -3.86 3.70
N MET A 217 -9.04 -4.72 3.11
CA MET A 217 -9.38 -5.56 1.96
C MET A 217 -9.11 -7.02 2.28
N ASP A 218 -9.92 -7.91 1.73
CA ASP A 218 -9.84 -9.35 1.94
C ASP A 218 -10.23 -10.12 0.65
N ALA A 219 -10.32 -11.44 0.77
CA ALA A 219 -10.69 -12.33 -0.33
C ALA A 219 -12.15 -12.13 -0.82
N ASP A 220 -12.98 -11.38 -0.11
CA ASP A 220 -14.34 -11.03 -0.53
C ASP A 220 -14.41 -9.67 -1.22
N THR A 221 -13.30 -8.95 -1.28
CA THR A 221 -13.20 -7.61 -1.83
C THR A 221 -12.99 -7.64 -3.35
N ILE A 222 -13.68 -6.76 -4.07
CA ILE A 222 -13.40 -6.42 -5.46
C ILE A 222 -12.61 -5.09 -5.46
N PRO A 223 -11.54 -4.92 -6.26
CA PRO A 223 -10.72 -3.70 -6.24
C PRO A 223 -11.50 -2.39 -6.35
N LEU A 224 -12.57 -2.36 -7.15
CA LEU A 224 -13.46 -1.21 -7.31
C LEU A 224 -14.24 -0.85 -6.03
N GLU A 225 -14.53 -1.83 -5.16
CA GLU A 225 -15.14 -1.56 -3.85
C GLU A 225 -14.16 -0.85 -2.92
N ALA A 226 -12.89 -1.22 -3.00
CA ALA A 226 -11.82 -0.63 -2.19
C ALA A 226 -11.33 0.74 -2.70
N GLY A 227 -11.75 1.15 -3.90
CA GLY A 227 -11.32 2.42 -4.50
C GLY A 227 -9.83 2.43 -4.88
N ILE A 228 -9.27 1.29 -5.25
CA ILE A 228 -7.87 1.15 -5.67
C ILE A 228 -7.70 1.03 -7.18
N GLU A 229 -8.78 1.10 -7.95
CA GLU A 229 -8.80 0.89 -9.39
C GLU A 229 -7.82 1.77 -10.15
N ASP A 230 -7.73 3.06 -9.81
CA ASP A 230 -6.86 4.03 -10.50
C ASP A 230 -5.36 3.71 -10.32
N ARG A 231 -4.99 2.97 -9.27
CA ARG A 231 -3.61 2.60 -8.97
C ARG A 231 -3.30 1.17 -9.35
N ALA A 232 -4.28 0.26 -9.16
CA ALA A 232 -4.07 -1.17 -9.24
C ALA A 232 -4.45 -1.79 -10.58
N ILE A 233 -5.21 -1.10 -11.45
CA ILE A 233 -5.77 -1.68 -12.65
C ILE A 233 -5.37 -0.88 -13.89
N SER A 234 -4.78 -1.55 -14.87
CA SER A 234 -4.66 -0.99 -16.21
C SER A 234 -5.91 -1.37 -17.04
N PHE A 235 -6.59 -0.37 -17.55
CA PHE A 235 -7.76 -0.55 -18.43
C PHE A 235 -7.39 -0.65 -19.92
N THR A 236 -6.10 -0.54 -20.25
CA THR A 236 -5.58 -0.53 -21.63
C THR A 236 -4.73 -1.75 -21.96
N LYS A 237 -4.30 -2.52 -20.96
CA LYS A 237 -3.53 -3.74 -21.15
C LYS A 237 -4.38 -4.88 -21.70
N GLY A 238 -3.72 -5.99 -22.11
CA GLY A 238 -4.36 -7.24 -22.51
C GLY A 238 -5.10 -7.97 -21.38
N CYS A 239 -5.60 -9.16 -21.68
CA CYS A 239 -6.40 -9.97 -20.76
C CYS A 239 -5.61 -10.42 -19.52
N TYR A 240 -6.34 -10.53 -18.39
CA TYR A 240 -5.84 -11.11 -17.14
C TYR A 240 -6.97 -11.84 -16.40
N VAL A 241 -6.59 -12.70 -15.46
CA VAL A 241 -7.57 -13.49 -14.68
C VAL A 241 -8.49 -12.55 -13.88
N GLY A 242 -9.83 -12.76 -14.00
CA GLY A 242 -10.84 -11.97 -13.31
C GLY A 242 -11.24 -10.66 -14.01
N GLN A 243 -10.64 -10.33 -15.15
CA GLN A 243 -10.91 -9.09 -15.89
C GLN A 243 -12.37 -8.94 -16.30
N GLU A 244 -13.04 -10.02 -16.67
CA GLU A 244 -14.43 -9.97 -17.16
C GLU A 244 -15.37 -9.31 -16.16
N VAL A 245 -15.22 -9.60 -14.87
CA VAL A 245 -16.03 -9.00 -13.80
C VAL A 245 -15.72 -7.51 -13.67
N ILE A 246 -14.45 -7.14 -13.69
CA ILE A 246 -14.01 -5.73 -13.61
C ILE A 246 -14.58 -4.92 -14.79
N VAL A 247 -14.37 -5.40 -16.00
CA VAL A 247 -14.86 -4.75 -17.23
C VAL A 247 -16.38 -4.63 -17.23
N ARG A 248 -17.10 -5.69 -16.80
CA ARG A 248 -18.55 -5.65 -16.69
C ARG A 248 -19.05 -4.60 -15.71
N VAL A 249 -18.43 -4.48 -14.54
CA VAL A 249 -18.81 -3.47 -13.55
C VAL A 249 -18.55 -2.06 -14.10
N VAL A 250 -17.40 -1.83 -14.73
CA VAL A 250 -17.04 -0.50 -15.28
C VAL A 250 -17.93 -0.12 -16.45
N HIS A 251 -18.06 -0.99 -17.47
CA HIS A 251 -18.74 -0.62 -18.73
C HIS A 251 -20.25 -0.79 -18.67
N ARG A 252 -20.77 -1.87 -18.07
CA ARG A 252 -22.22 -2.12 -18.01
C ARG A 252 -22.86 -1.58 -16.74
N GLY A 253 -22.11 -1.55 -15.63
CA GLY A 253 -22.56 -1.03 -14.34
C GLY A 253 -22.27 0.46 -14.12
N GLY A 254 -21.56 1.15 -15.02
CA GLY A 254 -21.12 2.53 -14.85
C GLY A 254 -20.21 2.69 -13.62
N GLY A 255 -19.37 1.68 -13.31
CA GLY A 255 -18.52 1.66 -12.14
C GLY A 255 -19.25 1.40 -10.81
N ARG A 256 -20.54 1.06 -10.85
CA ARG A 256 -21.37 0.90 -9.64
C ARG A 256 -21.13 -0.47 -9.00
N VAL A 257 -20.55 -0.44 -7.82
CA VAL A 257 -20.42 -1.57 -6.90
C VAL A 257 -21.52 -1.55 -5.84
N ALA A 258 -21.75 -2.64 -5.13
CA ALA A 258 -22.79 -2.70 -4.08
C ALA A 258 -22.42 -1.87 -2.85
N ARG A 259 -21.15 -1.83 -2.50
CA ARG A 259 -20.55 -1.08 -1.39
C ARG A 259 -19.26 -0.40 -1.86
N LYS A 260 -18.83 0.66 -1.20
CA LYS A 260 -17.55 1.33 -1.48
C LYS A 260 -16.86 1.73 -0.19
N LEU A 261 -15.55 1.65 -0.18
CA LEU A 261 -14.72 2.17 0.91
C LEU A 261 -14.74 3.70 0.87
N VAL A 262 -15.08 4.31 1.98
CA VAL A 262 -15.14 5.77 2.16
C VAL A 262 -14.40 6.18 3.42
N GLY A 263 -13.98 7.44 3.48
CA GLY A 263 -13.54 8.08 4.70
C GLY A 263 -14.72 8.48 5.58
N LEU A 264 -14.56 8.38 6.88
CA LEU A 264 -15.50 8.90 7.87
C LEU A 264 -14.79 9.87 8.81
N LYS A 265 -15.43 10.99 9.14
CA LYS A 265 -15.05 11.91 10.22
C LYS A 265 -16.06 11.78 11.35
N LEU A 266 -15.62 11.30 12.52
CA LEU A 266 -16.46 11.11 13.70
C LEU A 266 -16.44 12.36 14.58
N GLU A 267 -17.57 12.69 15.18
CA GLU A 267 -17.69 13.81 16.13
C GLU A 267 -17.35 13.36 17.57
N SER A 268 -16.26 12.63 17.73
CA SER A 268 -15.79 12.08 19.01
C SER A 268 -14.31 11.79 18.97
N SER A 269 -13.69 11.66 20.15
CA SER A 269 -12.37 11.10 20.33
C SER A 269 -12.38 9.56 20.47
N ALA A 270 -13.55 8.95 20.63
CA ALA A 270 -13.68 7.49 20.69
C ALA A 270 -13.27 6.87 19.34
N VAL A 271 -12.36 5.91 19.37
CA VAL A 271 -11.91 5.15 18.19
C VAL A 271 -12.71 3.86 18.12
N PRO A 272 -13.57 3.68 17.10
CA PRO A 272 -14.33 2.44 16.96
C PRO A 272 -13.41 1.26 16.66
N GLY A 273 -13.73 0.09 17.17
CA GLY A 273 -13.05 -1.15 16.84
C GLY A 273 -13.26 -1.55 15.36
N ALA A 274 -12.40 -2.42 14.86
CA ALA A 274 -12.58 -3.03 13.55
C ALA A 274 -13.94 -3.75 13.48
N ARG A 275 -14.63 -3.62 12.33
CA ARG A 275 -15.99 -4.11 12.07
C ARG A 275 -17.11 -3.41 12.88
N ALA A 276 -16.82 -2.30 13.56
CA ALA A 276 -17.87 -1.46 14.16
C ALA A 276 -18.95 -1.13 13.12
N THR A 277 -20.21 -1.22 13.55
CA THR A 277 -21.35 -1.03 12.66
C THR A 277 -21.52 0.44 12.29
N VAL A 278 -21.66 0.70 10.99
CA VAL A 278 -22.05 2.01 10.46
C VAL A 278 -23.55 1.98 10.17
N ARG A 279 -24.31 2.96 10.71
CA ARG A 279 -25.75 3.05 10.58
C ARG A 279 -26.16 4.31 9.82
N GLY A 280 -27.14 4.17 8.96
CA GLY A 280 -27.94 5.25 8.40
C GLY A 280 -29.32 5.30 9.07
N GLU A 281 -30.20 6.16 8.57
CA GLU A 281 -31.57 6.36 9.15
C GLU A 281 -32.38 5.05 9.27
N ARG A 282 -32.17 4.09 8.38
CA ARG A 282 -32.97 2.85 8.28
C ARG A 282 -32.26 1.60 8.80
N GLY A 283 -31.14 1.73 9.51
CA GLY A 283 -30.40 0.61 10.09
C GLY A 283 -28.96 0.52 9.64
N GLU A 284 -28.37 -0.67 9.69
CA GLU A 284 -27.00 -0.93 9.28
C GLU A 284 -26.80 -0.68 7.78
N VAL A 285 -25.78 0.11 7.43
CA VAL A 285 -25.42 0.44 6.04
C VAL A 285 -23.97 0.09 5.71
N GLY A 286 -23.17 -0.30 6.71
CA GLY A 286 -21.77 -0.61 6.49
C GLY A 286 -21.00 -0.99 7.74
N ARG A 287 -19.68 -1.14 7.58
CA ARG A 287 -18.75 -1.50 8.66
C ARG A 287 -17.43 -0.77 8.53
N VAL A 288 -16.90 -0.35 9.66
CA VAL A 288 -15.55 0.21 9.80
C VAL A 288 -14.51 -0.87 9.54
N THR A 289 -13.44 -0.54 8.83
CA THR A 289 -12.28 -1.42 8.65
C THR A 289 -11.08 -0.95 9.46
N SER A 290 -10.77 0.34 9.39
CA SER A 290 -9.70 0.98 10.15
C SER A 290 -10.19 2.29 10.75
N ALA A 291 -9.69 2.63 11.94
CA ALA A 291 -9.99 3.91 12.57
C ALA A 291 -8.83 4.35 13.46
N ALA A 292 -8.61 5.66 13.54
CA ALA A 292 -7.60 6.25 14.41
C ALA A 292 -7.97 7.68 14.80
N TRP A 293 -7.44 8.13 15.94
CA TRP A 293 -7.52 9.55 16.32
C TRP A 293 -6.55 10.38 15.48
N SER A 294 -7.04 11.41 14.82
CA SER A 294 -6.24 12.37 14.09
C SER A 294 -5.94 13.60 14.94
N PRO A 295 -4.70 13.81 15.39
CA PRO A 295 -4.30 15.03 16.09
C PRO A 295 -4.49 16.28 15.22
N ARG A 296 -4.26 16.17 13.93
CA ARG A 296 -4.39 17.26 12.95
C ARG A 296 -5.83 17.74 12.83
N LEU A 297 -6.77 16.82 12.70
CA LEU A 297 -8.20 17.12 12.55
C LEU A 297 -8.91 17.26 13.90
N ARG A 298 -8.26 16.88 15.02
CA ARG A 298 -8.79 16.86 16.39
C ARG A 298 -10.11 16.08 16.49
N ARG A 299 -10.15 14.93 15.78
CA ARG A 299 -11.29 14.00 15.74
C ARG A 299 -10.85 12.62 15.29
N THR A 300 -11.69 11.64 15.53
CA THR A 300 -11.49 10.30 15.00
C THR A 300 -11.81 10.28 13.51
N VAL A 301 -10.93 9.63 12.74
CA VAL A 301 -11.11 9.33 11.33
C VAL A 301 -11.19 7.82 11.14
N ALA A 302 -11.94 7.38 10.13
CA ALA A 302 -12.05 5.96 9.84
C ALA A 302 -12.17 5.69 8.35
N MET A 303 -11.82 4.47 7.94
CA MET A 303 -12.23 3.87 6.68
C MET A 303 -13.37 2.90 6.94
N ALA A 304 -14.37 2.90 6.07
CA ALA A 304 -15.52 2.02 6.20
C ALA A 304 -16.07 1.64 4.83
N TYR A 305 -16.45 0.36 4.66
CA TYR A 305 -17.35 0.01 3.55
C TYR A 305 -18.76 0.42 3.89
N VAL A 306 -19.36 1.20 3.02
CA VAL A 306 -20.77 1.57 3.11
C VAL A 306 -21.52 1.21 1.84
N HIS A 307 -22.80 0.93 1.97
CA HIS A 307 -23.66 0.67 0.81
C HIS A 307 -23.66 1.89 -0.13
N ARG A 308 -23.64 1.65 -1.43
CA ARG A 308 -23.49 2.66 -2.50
C ARG A 308 -24.40 3.89 -2.43
N LYS A 309 -25.53 3.81 -1.70
CA LYS A 309 -26.45 4.94 -1.52
C LYS A 309 -25.96 5.97 -0.50
N PHE A 310 -24.89 5.65 0.23
CA PHE A 310 -24.35 6.46 1.32
C PHE A 310 -22.89 6.89 1.09
N VAL A 311 -22.39 6.79 -0.11
CA VAL A 311 -20.96 7.07 -0.43
C VAL A 311 -20.64 8.54 -0.67
N GLU A 312 -21.64 9.36 -0.87
CA GLU A 312 -21.45 10.78 -1.20
C GLU A 312 -20.85 11.55 -0.03
N PRO A 313 -19.75 12.31 -0.24
CA PRO A 313 -19.20 13.18 0.79
C PRO A 313 -20.26 14.12 1.38
N GLY A 314 -20.25 14.28 2.71
CA GLY A 314 -21.24 15.04 3.44
C GLY A 314 -22.45 14.22 3.93
N THR A 315 -22.58 12.96 3.52
CA THR A 315 -23.65 12.08 4.03
C THR A 315 -23.49 11.87 5.53
N ALA A 316 -24.55 12.15 6.30
CA ALA A 316 -24.60 11.93 7.73
C ALA A 316 -24.88 10.46 8.04
N LEU A 317 -24.07 9.88 8.92
CA LEU A 317 -24.16 8.50 9.39
C LEU A 317 -23.92 8.47 10.92
N THR A 318 -24.03 7.31 11.53
CA THR A 318 -23.56 7.06 12.88
C THR A 318 -22.70 5.80 12.92
N VAL A 319 -21.72 5.79 13.82
CA VAL A 319 -20.82 4.64 14.05
C VAL A 319 -21.05 4.15 15.47
N ASP A 320 -21.20 2.85 15.62
CA ASP A 320 -21.34 2.22 16.93
C ASP A 320 -19.94 2.05 17.56
N CYS A 321 -19.66 2.88 18.56
CA CYS A 321 -18.43 2.80 19.35
C CYS A 321 -18.76 2.13 20.69
N GLU A 322 -18.64 0.81 20.77
CA GLU A 322 -18.87 0.02 22.00
C GLU A 322 -20.25 0.27 22.63
N GLY A 323 -21.30 0.31 21.81
CA GLY A 323 -22.66 0.54 22.24
C GLY A 323 -23.09 2.01 22.27
N THR A 324 -22.15 2.93 22.04
CA THR A 324 -22.46 4.37 21.90
C THR A 324 -22.49 4.75 20.42
N LEU A 325 -23.63 5.30 19.97
CA LEU A 325 -23.76 5.79 18.60
C LEU A 325 -23.14 7.19 18.47
N VAL A 326 -22.05 7.28 17.72
CA VAL A 326 -21.32 8.51 17.48
C VAL A 326 -21.68 9.06 16.09
N PRO A 327 -22.07 10.33 15.96
CA PRO A 327 -22.28 10.97 14.66
C PRO A 327 -21.00 10.94 13.83
N ALA A 328 -21.16 10.67 12.53
CA ALA A 328 -20.09 10.63 11.56
C ALA A 328 -20.54 11.22 10.23
N VAL A 329 -19.59 11.77 9.48
CA VAL A 329 -19.85 12.31 8.15
C VAL A 329 -18.90 11.64 7.15
N VAL A 330 -19.45 11.24 6.00
CA VAL A 330 -18.68 10.68 4.90
C VAL A 330 -17.76 11.76 4.34
N SER A 331 -16.52 11.38 4.09
CA SER A 331 -15.47 12.23 3.50
C SER A 331 -14.84 11.53 2.30
N ALA A 332 -14.45 12.31 1.30
CA ALA A 332 -13.54 11.83 0.25
C ALA A 332 -12.15 11.59 0.83
N PHE A 333 -11.34 10.79 0.13
CA PHE A 333 -9.92 10.64 0.41
C PHE A 333 -9.09 11.64 -0.42
N PRO A 334 -7.99 12.17 0.12
CA PRO A 334 -7.57 12.09 1.52
C PRO A 334 -8.56 12.83 2.45
N ILE A 335 -8.73 12.33 3.69
CA ILE A 335 -9.61 12.95 4.69
C ILE A 335 -8.98 14.29 5.13
N ARG A 336 -9.75 15.37 4.99
CA ARG A 336 -9.31 16.74 5.28
C ARG A 336 -10.29 17.47 6.19
#